data_438e183595a423e54427a3b4a4ae70f0
#
_entry.id   438e183595a423e54427a3b4a4ae70f0
#
_cell.length_a   1.000
_cell.length_b   1.000
_cell.length_c   1.000
_cell.angle_alpha   90.00
_cell.angle_beta   90.00
_cell.angle_gamma   90.00
#
_symmetry.space_group_name_H-M   'P 1'
#
loop_
_entity.id
_entity.type
_entity.pdbx_description
1 polymer ?
#
loop_
_entity_poly.entity_id
_entity_poly.type
_entity_poly.pdbx_seq_one_letter_code
_entity_poly.pdbx_strand_id
1 'polypeptide(L)'
;PPDVAAVVGSIGLHARATGRDRSAELEAWATRFSKCAVHVSGYLVQRSRSGTCIPLDAPRGSGTAVGAYFLSFAHRGLSSRLATAVVGMGRRSLFGFGAIREYADGFEGKGDGNAGPIVLGVSVGATGFGIGAARAHGHADSFVELARTASLFGVSVSPGDERGFAIGGALGNALLLAMLTARPG
;
A
#
# COMPACT_ATOMS: atom_id res chain seq x y z
N PRO A 1 -11.11 -1.06 -6.37
CA PRO A 1 -10.02 -2.04 -6.54
C PRO A 1 -9.17 -2.27 -5.29
N PRO A 2 -8.74 -1.27 -4.50
CA PRO A 2 -7.92 -1.51 -3.30
C PRO A 2 -8.63 -2.41 -2.28
N ASP A 3 -9.90 -2.18 -2.01
CA ASP A 3 -10.69 -3.01 -1.08
C ASP A 3 -10.80 -4.45 -1.55
N VAL A 4 -10.97 -4.65 -2.87
CA VAL A 4 -10.99 -6.00 -3.47
C VAL A 4 -9.64 -6.69 -3.30
N ALA A 5 -8.52 -5.97 -3.42
CA ALA A 5 -7.20 -6.50 -3.16
C ALA A 5 -7.03 -6.95 -1.70
N ALA A 6 -7.58 -6.18 -0.74
CA ALA A 6 -7.56 -6.54 0.67
C ALA A 6 -8.40 -7.80 0.96
N VAL A 7 -9.60 -7.91 0.37
CA VAL A 7 -10.44 -9.11 0.48
C VAL A 7 -9.73 -10.34 -0.08
N VAL A 8 -9.13 -10.23 -1.25
CA VAL A 8 -8.40 -11.35 -1.87
C VAL A 8 -7.16 -11.72 -1.07
N GLY A 9 -6.47 -10.73 -0.50
CA GLY A 9 -5.39 -10.98 0.47
C GLY A 9 -5.84 -11.83 1.65
N SER A 10 -7.01 -11.53 2.21
CA SER A 10 -7.61 -12.32 3.31
C SER A 10 -7.95 -13.75 2.87
N ILE A 11 -8.44 -13.95 1.63
CA ILE A 11 -8.70 -15.29 1.07
C ILE A 11 -7.39 -16.08 0.95
N GLY A 12 -6.31 -15.46 0.46
CA GLY A 12 -5.01 -16.11 0.38
C GLY A 12 -4.44 -16.50 1.75
N LEU A 13 -4.57 -15.62 2.73
CA LEU A 13 -4.15 -15.88 4.10
C LEU A 13 -4.96 -17.04 4.72
N HIS A 14 -6.28 -17.04 4.55
CA HIS A 14 -7.16 -18.10 5.02
C HIS A 14 -6.82 -19.44 4.34
N ALA A 15 -6.59 -19.45 3.03
CA ALA A 15 -6.22 -20.66 2.28
C ALA A 15 -4.94 -21.29 2.84
N ARG A 16 -3.91 -20.48 3.11
CA ARG A 16 -2.68 -20.95 3.76
C ARG A 16 -2.93 -21.50 5.16
N ALA A 17 -3.68 -20.78 5.98
CA ALA A 17 -3.98 -21.19 7.35
C ALA A 17 -4.75 -22.51 7.42
N THR A 18 -5.54 -22.83 6.39
CA THR A 18 -6.36 -24.06 6.32
C THR A 18 -5.78 -25.15 5.42
N GLY A 19 -4.57 -24.94 4.86
CA GLY A 19 -3.93 -25.89 3.95
C GLY A 19 -4.66 -26.07 2.61
N ARG A 20 -5.52 -25.12 2.21
CA ARG A 20 -6.28 -25.21 0.95
C ARG A 20 -5.47 -24.57 -0.19
N ASP A 21 -5.24 -25.32 -1.26
CA ASP A 21 -4.66 -24.77 -2.47
C ASP A 21 -5.73 -24.01 -3.27
N ARG A 22 -5.49 -22.70 -3.47
CA ARG A 22 -6.28 -21.79 -4.31
C ARG A 22 -5.43 -21.08 -5.35
N SER A 23 -4.26 -21.59 -5.65
CA SER A 23 -3.29 -20.93 -6.55
C SER A 23 -3.85 -20.67 -7.93
N ALA A 24 -4.54 -21.62 -8.54
CA ALA A 24 -5.15 -21.47 -9.87
C ALA A 24 -6.26 -20.39 -9.88
N GLU A 25 -7.10 -20.35 -8.85
CA GLU A 25 -8.18 -19.36 -8.72
C GLU A 25 -7.60 -17.94 -8.54
N LEU A 26 -6.57 -17.82 -7.69
CA LEU A 26 -5.90 -16.55 -7.41
C LEU A 26 -5.13 -16.03 -8.65
N GLU A 27 -4.48 -16.92 -9.42
CA GLU A 27 -3.82 -16.55 -10.68
C GLU A 27 -4.82 -16.07 -11.72
N ALA A 28 -5.93 -16.79 -11.91
CA ALA A 28 -6.98 -16.40 -12.83
C ALA A 28 -7.63 -15.05 -12.43
N TRP A 29 -7.80 -14.84 -11.12
CA TRP A 29 -8.29 -13.57 -10.60
C TRP A 29 -7.27 -12.44 -10.84
N ALA A 30 -5.99 -12.64 -10.50
CA ALA A 30 -4.94 -11.63 -10.64
C ALA A 30 -4.77 -11.19 -12.10
N THR A 31 -4.89 -12.11 -13.04
CA THR A 31 -4.85 -11.81 -14.48
C THR A 31 -5.99 -10.87 -14.88
N ARG A 32 -7.23 -11.17 -14.49
CA ARG A 32 -8.40 -10.31 -14.78
C ARG A 32 -8.31 -8.97 -14.07
N PHE A 33 -7.96 -8.99 -12.78
CA PHE A 33 -7.81 -7.79 -11.96
C PHE A 33 -6.75 -6.85 -12.54
N SER A 34 -5.60 -7.37 -12.95
CA SER A 34 -4.52 -6.57 -13.54
C SER A 34 -4.97 -5.81 -14.78
N LYS A 35 -5.74 -6.46 -15.68
CA LYS A 35 -6.25 -5.82 -16.90
C LYS A 35 -7.20 -4.66 -16.62
N CYS A 36 -7.97 -4.73 -15.53
CA CYS A 36 -9.03 -3.76 -15.24
C CYS A 36 -8.63 -2.70 -14.21
N ALA A 37 -7.72 -3.03 -13.29
CA ALA A 37 -7.44 -2.21 -12.13
C ALA A 37 -6.04 -1.58 -12.14
N VAL A 38 -5.09 -2.15 -12.88
CA VAL A 38 -3.72 -1.63 -12.95
C VAL A 38 -3.58 -0.71 -14.15
N HIS A 39 -3.29 0.56 -13.87
CA HIS A 39 -2.98 1.55 -14.89
C HIS A 39 -1.57 1.32 -15.48
N VAL A 40 -1.28 1.86 -16.66
CA VAL A 40 0.04 1.74 -17.32
C VAL A 40 1.21 2.28 -16.47
N SER A 41 0.94 3.18 -15.53
CA SER A 41 1.91 3.65 -14.53
C SER A 41 2.26 2.60 -13.47
N GLY A 42 1.58 1.43 -13.46
CA GLY A 42 1.68 0.44 -12.41
C GLY A 42 0.82 0.72 -11.16
N TYR A 43 0.17 1.89 -11.07
CA TYR A 43 -0.71 2.23 -9.96
C TYR A 43 -2.11 1.62 -10.16
N LEU A 44 -2.77 1.31 -9.04
CA LEU A 44 -4.19 0.94 -9.06
C LEU A 44 -5.09 2.16 -9.25
N VAL A 45 -6.09 2.00 -10.12
CA VAL A 45 -7.23 2.93 -10.12
C VAL A 45 -8.02 2.78 -8.83
N GLN A 46 -8.49 3.89 -8.27
CA GLN A 46 -9.18 3.86 -6.97
C GLN A 46 -10.59 3.29 -7.08
N ARG A 47 -11.30 3.64 -8.13
CA ARG A 47 -12.66 3.15 -8.42
C ARG A 47 -12.80 2.79 -9.88
N SER A 48 -13.58 1.77 -10.16
CA SER A 48 -14.00 1.39 -11.51
C SER A 48 -15.51 1.16 -11.52
N ARG A 49 -16.13 1.32 -12.68
CA ARG A 49 -17.56 1.02 -12.86
C ARG A 49 -17.79 -0.48 -12.68
N SER A 50 -18.76 -0.82 -11.86
CA SER A 50 -19.11 -2.22 -11.60
C SER A 50 -19.36 -3.00 -12.91
N GLY A 51 -18.89 -4.21 -12.98
CA GLY A 51 -19.03 -5.09 -14.15
C GLY A 51 -18.24 -4.67 -15.40
N THR A 52 -17.44 -3.60 -15.34
CA THR A 52 -16.61 -3.12 -16.44
C THR A 52 -15.20 -2.80 -15.99
N CYS A 53 -14.28 -2.59 -16.94
CA CYS A 53 -12.93 -2.11 -16.65
C CYS A 53 -12.79 -0.58 -16.83
N ILE A 54 -13.90 0.16 -16.84
CA ILE A 54 -13.87 1.62 -17.03
C ILE A 54 -13.44 2.28 -15.71
N PRO A 55 -12.29 2.97 -15.66
CA PRO A 55 -11.90 3.70 -14.47
C PRO A 55 -12.82 4.89 -14.24
N LEU A 56 -13.21 5.11 -12.99
CA LEU A 56 -13.99 6.27 -12.55
C LEU A 56 -13.12 7.28 -11.79
N ASP A 57 -11.86 6.95 -11.59
CA ASP A 57 -10.94 7.72 -10.76
C ASP A 57 -9.50 7.58 -11.25
N ALA A 58 -8.64 8.50 -10.86
CA ALA A 58 -7.22 8.46 -11.18
C ALA A 58 -6.51 7.29 -10.48
N PRO A 59 -5.40 6.79 -11.04
CA PRO A 59 -4.53 5.83 -10.36
C PRO A 59 -3.83 6.50 -9.18
N ARG A 60 -3.87 5.87 -8.00
CA ARG A 60 -3.45 6.46 -6.73
C ARG A 60 -2.47 5.60 -5.96
N GLY A 61 -1.49 6.27 -5.33
CA GLY A 61 -0.44 5.65 -4.53
C GLY A 61 -0.96 4.96 -3.27
N SER A 62 -1.89 5.60 -2.55
CA SER A 62 -2.50 5.03 -1.35
C SER A 62 -3.18 3.68 -1.63
N GLY A 63 -4.06 3.63 -2.63
CA GLY A 63 -4.71 2.39 -3.03
C GLY A 63 -3.73 1.34 -3.57
N THR A 64 -2.66 1.76 -4.25
CA THR A 64 -1.63 0.86 -4.76
C THR A 64 -0.80 0.26 -3.61
N ALA A 65 -0.44 1.05 -2.61
CA ALA A 65 0.29 0.59 -1.44
C ALA A 65 -0.53 -0.42 -0.60
N VAL A 66 -1.84 -0.15 -0.42
CA VAL A 66 -2.78 -1.11 0.18
C VAL A 66 -2.80 -2.41 -0.62
N GLY A 67 -2.98 -2.33 -1.94
CA GLY A 67 -2.99 -3.50 -2.81
C GLY A 67 -1.67 -4.27 -2.76
N ALA A 68 -0.54 -3.58 -2.80
CA ALA A 68 0.78 -4.21 -2.70
C ALA A 68 0.96 -4.97 -1.38
N TYR A 69 0.52 -4.41 -0.26
CA TYR A 69 0.63 -5.06 1.03
C TYR A 69 -0.29 -6.29 1.12
N PHE A 70 -1.59 -6.13 0.89
CA PHE A 70 -2.54 -7.21 1.11
C PHE A 70 -2.39 -8.35 0.09
N LEU A 71 -2.08 -8.07 -1.16
CA LEU A 71 -1.85 -9.11 -2.16
C LEU A 71 -0.56 -9.92 -1.93
N SER A 72 0.33 -9.48 -1.05
CA SER A 72 1.48 -10.31 -0.64
C SER A 72 1.04 -11.62 0.00
N PHE A 73 -0.17 -11.66 0.56
CA PHE A 73 -0.77 -12.86 1.16
C PHE A 73 -1.48 -13.78 0.16
N ALA A 74 -1.77 -13.31 -1.06
CA ALA A 74 -2.56 -14.05 -2.03
C ALA A 74 -1.83 -14.29 -3.37
N HIS A 75 -1.19 -13.26 -3.91
CA HIS A 75 -0.55 -13.34 -5.24
C HIS A 75 0.72 -12.50 -5.28
N ARG A 76 1.84 -13.12 -4.93
CA ARG A 76 3.14 -12.45 -4.77
C ARG A 76 3.60 -11.69 -6.03
N GLY A 77 3.38 -12.26 -7.23
CA GLY A 77 3.79 -11.62 -8.48
C GLY A 77 3.10 -10.29 -8.75
N LEU A 78 1.78 -10.21 -8.56
CA LEU A 78 1.03 -8.95 -8.69
C LEU A 78 1.41 -7.98 -7.58
N SER A 79 1.48 -8.46 -6.33
CA SER A 79 1.90 -7.66 -5.18
C SER A 79 3.27 -7.00 -5.40
N SER A 80 4.25 -7.75 -5.89
CA SER A 80 5.60 -7.25 -6.19
C SER A 80 5.60 -6.17 -7.27
N ARG A 81 4.81 -6.34 -8.33
CA ARG A 81 4.66 -5.31 -9.37
C ARG A 81 4.08 -4.00 -8.81
N LEU A 82 3.06 -4.09 -7.98
CA LEU A 82 2.47 -2.93 -7.32
C LEU A 82 3.45 -2.27 -6.34
N ALA A 83 4.21 -3.06 -5.57
CA ALA A 83 5.24 -2.55 -4.68
C ALA A 83 6.35 -1.83 -5.47
N THR A 84 6.82 -2.39 -6.58
CA THR A 84 7.80 -1.73 -7.44
C THR A 84 7.27 -0.41 -7.98
N ALA A 85 6.01 -0.35 -8.39
CA ALA A 85 5.40 0.89 -8.88
C ALA A 85 5.33 1.96 -7.79
N VAL A 86 4.83 1.62 -6.61
CA VAL A 86 4.57 2.61 -5.55
C VAL A 86 5.81 2.92 -4.73
N VAL A 87 6.60 1.92 -4.36
CA VAL A 87 7.78 2.07 -3.49
C VAL A 87 9.04 2.36 -4.31
N GLY A 88 9.21 1.70 -5.45
CA GLY A 88 10.37 1.89 -6.31
C GLY A 88 10.30 3.18 -7.13
N MET A 89 9.20 3.39 -7.86
CA MET A 89 9.06 4.52 -8.80
C MET A 89 8.33 5.72 -8.20
N GLY A 90 7.33 5.49 -7.35
CA GLY A 90 6.49 6.53 -6.74
C GLY A 90 7.12 7.22 -5.52
N ARG A 91 8.17 6.65 -4.96
CA ARG A 91 8.85 7.21 -3.80
C ARG A 91 9.61 8.49 -4.16
N ARG A 92 9.54 9.46 -3.26
CA ARG A 92 10.41 10.65 -3.23
C ARG A 92 11.28 10.57 -1.99
N SER A 93 12.57 10.82 -2.15
CA SER A 93 13.54 10.79 -1.06
C SER A 93 14.25 12.13 -0.95
N LEU A 94 14.39 12.61 0.29
CA LEU A 94 15.11 13.83 0.60
C LEU A 94 15.79 13.67 1.96
N PHE A 95 17.11 13.85 2.01
CA PHE A 95 17.92 13.76 3.23
C PHE A 95 17.69 12.48 4.06
N GLY A 96 17.42 11.34 3.41
CA GLY A 96 17.17 10.07 4.07
C GLY A 96 15.75 9.90 4.62
N PHE A 97 14.84 10.82 4.28
CA PHE A 97 13.40 10.69 4.51
C PHE A 97 12.71 10.33 3.20
N GLY A 98 11.78 9.40 3.24
CA GLY A 98 11.02 8.95 2.09
C GLY A 98 9.53 9.21 2.24
N ALA A 99 8.87 9.56 1.14
CA ALA A 99 7.42 9.63 1.07
C ALA A 99 6.91 9.15 -0.29
N ILE A 100 5.66 8.71 -0.36
CA ILE A 100 5.09 8.15 -1.58
C ILE A 100 4.10 9.13 -2.19
N ARG A 101 4.23 9.32 -3.50
CA ARG A 101 3.31 10.13 -4.30
C ARG A 101 1.91 9.55 -4.29
N GLU A 102 0.94 10.43 -4.11
CA GLU A 102 -0.46 10.02 -4.17
C GLU A 102 -0.92 9.75 -5.60
N TYR A 103 -0.51 10.57 -6.55
CA TYR A 103 -0.92 10.41 -7.95
C TYR A 103 0.26 9.99 -8.83
N ALA A 104 -0.03 9.14 -9.82
CA ALA A 104 0.92 8.85 -10.89
C ALA A 104 1.23 10.12 -11.72
N ASP A 105 2.32 10.12 -12.47
CA ASP A 105 2.68 11.23 -13.35
C ASP A 105 1.54 11.52 -14.34
N GLY A 106 1.23 12.81 -14.51
CA GLY A 106 0.13 13.27 -15.34
C GLY A 106 -1.23 13.32 -14.65
N PHE A 107 -1.32 12.94 -13.37
CA PHE A 107 -2.53 13.02 -12.57
C PHE A 107 -2.33 13.90 -11.35
N GLU A 108 -3.39 14.65 -11.02
CA GLU A 108 -3.47 15.50 -9.84
C GLU A 108 -4.84 15.37 -9.19
N GLY A 109 -4.93 15.75 -7.92
CA GLY A 109 -6.21 15.75 -7.22
C GLY A 109 -6.05 16.08 -5.73
N LYS A 110 -7.17 16.05 -5.03
CA LYS A 110 -7.21 16.29 -3.59
C LYS A 110 -7.04 14.97 -2.83
N GLY A 111 -6.55 15.07 -1.59
CA GLY A 111 -6.59 13.96 -0.64
C GLY A 111 -8.04 13.62 -0.26
N ASP A 112 -8.23 12.40 0.20
CA ASP A 112 -9.48 11.91 0.77
C ASP A 112 -9.22 11.26 2.12
N GLY A 113 -10.24 10.65 2.73
CA GLY A 113 -10.12 10.02 4.03
C GLY A 113 -9.08 8.89 4.10
N ASN A 114 -8.76 8.24 2.97
CA ASN A 114 -7.80 7.14 2.91
C ASN A 114 -6.38 7.63 2.64
N ALA A 115 -6.23 8.63 1.79
CA ALA A 115 -4.92 9.22 1.47
C ALA A 115 -4.42 10.17 2.55
N GLY A 116 -5.37 10.80 3.28
CA GLY A 116 -5.04 11.93 4.14
C GLY A 116 -4.64 13.17 3.34
N PRO A 117 -4.00 14.16 3.99
CA PRO A 117 -3.52 15.34 3.29
C PRO A 117 -2.43 15.00 2.27
N ILE A 118 -2.45 15.70 1.14
CA ILE A 118 -1.40 15.64 0.12
C ILE A 118 -0.55 16.89 0.24
N VAL A 119 0.74 16.70 0.49
CA VAL A 119 1.73 17.77 0.62
C VAL A 119 2.85 17.53 -0.39
N LEU A 120 3.11 18.49 -1.28
CA LEU A 120 4.11 18.34 -2.35
C LEU A 120 3.93 17.08 -3.21
N GLY A 121 2.66 16.68 -3.42
CA GLY A 121 2.31 15.51 -4.22
C GLY A 121 2.43 14.16 -3.49
N VAL A 122 2.91 14.12 -2.24
CA VAL A 122 2.99 12.91 -1.43
C VAL A 122 1.85 12.85 -0.40
N SER A 123 1.42 11.65 -0.03
CA SER A 123 0.33 11.46 0.93
C SER A 123 0.72 10.60 2.13
N VAL A 124 0.04 10.86 3.25
CA VAL A 124 0.24 10.12 4.49
C VAL A 124 -0.18 8.66 4.33
N GLY A 125 -1.33 8.41 3.68
CA GLY A 125 -1.84 7.07 3.45
C GLY A 125 -0.94 6.22 2.56
N ALA A 126 -0.48 6.77 1.40
CA ALA A 126 0.45 6.06 0.53
C ALA A 126 1.77 5.76 1.25
N THR A 127 2.29 6.72 2.03
CA THR A 127 3.54 6.56 2.78
C THR A 127 3.40 5.52 3.88
N GLY A 128 2.31 5.55 4.65
CA GLY A 128 2.05 4.61 5.73
C GLY A 128 1.94 3.16 5.24
N PHE A 129 1.07 2.88 4.27
CA PHE A 129 0.95 1.55 3.67
C PHE A 129 2.18 1.13 2.87
N GLY A 130 2.91 2.10 2.31
CA GLY A 130 4.17 1.88 1.62
C GLY A 130 5.26 1.26 2.50
N ILE A 131 5.26 1.56 3.81
CA ILE A 131 6.17 0.91 4.79
C ILE A 131 5.96 -0.61 4.76
N GLY A 132 4.71 -1.06 4.87
CA GLY A 132 4.37 -2.48 4.83
C GLY A 132 4.70 -3.13 3.50
N ALA A 133 4.39 -2.47 2.39
CA ALA A 133 4.73 -2.94 1.04
C ALA A 133 6.26 -3.06 0.86
N ALA A 134 7.02 -2.05 1.30
CA ALA A 134 8.48 -2.08 1.24
C ALA A 134 9.05 -3.26 2.04
N ARG A 135 8.56 -3.47 3.26
CA ARG A 135 9.02 -4.55 4.14
C ARG A 135 8.66 -5.93 3.58
N ALA A 136 7.44 -6.13 3.12
CA ALA A 136 6.96 -7.39 2.56
C ALA A 136 7.74 -7.82 1.30
N HIS A 137 8.29 -6.87 0.55
CA HIS A 137 9.01 -7.12 -0.68
C HIS A 137 10.53 -6.89 -0.60
N GLY A 138 11.08 -6.65 0.60
CA GLY A 138 12.52 -6.54 0.80
C GLY A 138 13.17 -5.25 0.27
N HIS A 139 12.39 -4.18 0.08
CA HIS A 139 12.91 -2.85 -0.29
C HIS A 139 13.48 -2.14 0.95
N ALA A 140 14.63 -2.61 1.45
CA ALA A 140 15.19 -2.22 2.75
C ALA A 140 15.42 -0.70 2.88
N ASP A 141 16.04 -0.07 1.89
CA ASP A 141 16.34 1.37 1.91
C ASP A 141 15.04 2.19 1.93
N SER A 142 14.07 1.80 1.10
CA SER A 142 12.76 2.43 1.06
C SER A 142 12.02 2.29 2.39
N PHE A 143 12.07 1.11 3.00
CA PHE A 143 11.48 0.87 4.33
C PHE A 143 12.09 1.82 5.37
N VAL A 144 13.41 1.95 5.42
CA VAL A 144 14.09 2.81 6.40
C VAL A 144 13.70 4.27 6.21
N GLU A 145 13.70 4.76 4.97
CA GLU A 145 13.36 6.17 4.70
C GLU A 145 11.89 6.48 5.00
N LEU A 146 10.95 5.58 4.63
CA LEU A 146 9.53 5.74 4.92
C LEU A 146 9.26 5.66 6.43
N ALA A 147 9.91 4.75 7.15
CA ALA A 147 9.80 4.62 8.60
C ALA A 147 10.35 5.87 9.33
N ARG A 148 11.45 6.45 8.85
CA ARG A 148 11.98 7.73 9.38
C ARG A 148 10.95 8.86 9.22
N THR A 149 10.32 8.95 8.06
CA THR A 149 9.25 9.94 7.81
C THR A 149 8.08 9.73 8.76
N ALA A 150 7.61 8.49 8.93
CA ALA A 150 6.54 8.18 9.88
C ALA A 150 6.93 8.52 11.32
N SER A 151 8.17 8.26 11.73
CA SER A 151 8.66 8.59 13.07
C SER A 151 8.76 10.09 13.31
N LEU A 152 9.18 10.86 12.31
CA LEU A 152 9.27 12.32 12.41
C LEU A 152 7.90 12.98 12.48
N PHE A 153 7.04 12.70 11.51
CA PHE A 153 5.74 13.35 11.40
C PHE A 153 4.67 12.76 12.33
N GLY A 154 4.80 11.49 12.69
CA GLY A 154 3.93 10.83 13.67
C GLY A 154 4.23 11.22 15.12
N VAL A 155 5.39 11.83 15.36
CA VAL A 155 5.90 12.17 16.70
C VAL A 155 5.93 10.92 17.58
N SER A 156 6.98 10.14 17.45
CA SER A 156 7.17 8.92 18.26
C SER A 156 7.22 9.25 19.76
N VAL A 157 6.43 8.55 20.55
CA VAL A 157 6.36 8.70 21.99
C VAL A 157 6.55 7.33 22.67
N SER A 158 7.13 7.34 23.85
CA SER A 158 7.39 6.13 24.64
C SER A 158 6.99 6.35 26.11
N PRO A 159 5.68 6.34 26.40
CA PRO A 159 5.22 6.42 27.80
C PRO A 159 5.48 5.08 28.51
N GLY A 160 6.43 5.06 29.44
CA GLY A 160 6.85 3.83 30.12
C GLY A 160 7.45 2.82 29.15
N ASP A 161 6.95 1.59 29.18
CA ASP A 161 7.39 0.49 28.30
C ASP A 161 6.63 0.43 26.95
N GLU A 162 5.65 1.29 26.74
CA GLU A 162 4.87 1.36 25.52
C GLU A 162 5.53 2.25 24.47
N ARG A 163 5.33 1.90 23.20
CA ARG A 163 5.74 2.73 22.06
C ARG A 163 4.54 3.05 21.19
N GLY A 164 4.42 4.30 20.80
CA GLY A 164 3.32 4.75 19.94
C GLY A 164 3.68 6.03 19.21
N PHE A 165 2.69 6.58 18.53
CA PHE A 165 2.76 7.85 17.82
C PHE A 165 1.70 8.79 18.37
N ALA A 166 2.08 10.04 18.68
CA ALA A 166 1.17 11.04 19.22
C ALA A 166 0.13 11.48 18.16
N ILE A 167 0.49 11.45 16.88
CA ILE A 167 -0.36 11.82 15.75
C ILE A 167 -0.91 10.58 15.08
N GLY A 168 -2.21 10.60 14.73
CA GLY A 168 -2.89 9.49 14.05
C GLY A 168 -3.86 8.70 14.93
N GLY A 169 -3.84 8.92 16.24
CA GLY A 169 -4.74 8.26 17.19
C GLY A 169 -4.60 6.73 17.19
N ALA A 170 -5.60 6.03 17.70
CA ALA A 170 -5.59 4.57 17.82
C ALA A 170 -5.47 3.87 16.45
N LEU A 171 -6.18 4.37 15.44
CA LEU A 171 -6.13 3.78 14.08
C LEU A 171 -4.75 3.96 13.44
N GLY A 172 -4.15 5.14 13.53
CA GLY A 172 -2.81 5.40 13.01
C GLY A 172 -1.74 4.54 13.69
N ASN A 173 -1.83 4.37 15.02
CA ASN A 173 -0.93 3.50 15.77
C ASN A 173 -1.07 2.02 15.35
N ALA A 174 -2.30 1.52 15.23
CA ALA A 174 -2.56 0.15 14.79
C ALA A 174 -2.03 -0.11 13.36
N LEU A 175 -2.27 0.83 12.45
CA LEU A 175 -1.79 0.75 11.08
C LEU A 175 -0.25 0.77 11.02
N LEU A 176 0.40 1.69 11.72
CA LEU A 176 1.86 1.75 11.73
C LEU A 176 2.48 0.53 12.39
N LEU A 177 1.89 -0.01 13.46
CA LEU A 177 2.32 -1.27 14.05
C LEU A 177 2.28 -2.39 13.01
N ALA A 178 1.14 -2.56 12.31
CA ALA A 178 0.99 -3.58 11.29
C ALA A 178 2.01 -3.41 10.14
N MET A 179 2.21 -2.18 9.67
CA MET A 179 3.13 -1.89 8.56
C MET A 179 4.61 -2.03 8.95
N LEU A 180 4.98 -1.57 10.14
CA LEU A 180 6.35 -1.69 10.66
C LEU A 180 6.73 -3.14 11.00
N THR A 181 5.77 -3.99 11.33
CA THR A 181 5.97 -5.41 11.64
C THR A 181 5.60 -6.35 10.51
N ALA A 182 5.22 -5.84 9.34
CA ALA A 182 4.87 -6.63 8.17
C ALA A 182 5.96 -7.67 7.85
N ARG A 183 5.55 -8.84 7.42
CA ARG A 183 6.44 -9.93 7.02
C ARG A 183 6.17 -10.31 5.57
N PRO A 184 7.17 -10.84 4.85
CA PRO A 184 6.92 -11.46 3.55
C PRO A 184 5.83 -12.52 3.66
N GLY A 185 4.92 -12.51 2.70
CA GLY A 185 3.84 -13.48 2.60
C GLY A 185 4.28 -14.81 2.02
#